data_90913e944f582e345c5f43e8968499f0
#
_entry.id   90913e944f582e345c5f43e8968499f0
#
_cell.length_a   1.000
_cell.length_b   1.000
_cell.length_c   1.000
_cell.angle_alpha   90.00
_cell.angle_beta   90.00
_cell.angle_gamma   90.00
#
_symmetry.space_group_name_H-M   'P 1'
#
loop_
_entity.id
_entity.type
_entity.pdbx_description
1 polymer ?
#
loop_
_entity_poly.entity_id
_entity_poly.type
_entity_poly.pdbx_seq_one_letter_code
_entity_poly.pdbx_strand_id
1 'polypeptide(L)'
;LPTPSIFAAAEFTAGNWNIQEDINAVYAQANFDTGTLRGNFGVRYVNTKTDSAGYVCNAGAPCNSAADWTWQTTKRSYDNWLPSANIAWTAQQDLILRFSAAKVMSRPNYADMTNYFWLSDTVLTGGGGNPNLKPYTSGNLNASVEWYFKQGSILSAEVFYKDISNYILQKTAPESYFNQSQGRVTTYQISRPYNAGSAE
;
A
#
# COMPACT_ATOMS: atom_id res chain seq x y z
N LEU A 1 50.70 23.48 5.17
CA LEU A 1 49.84 22.58 5.96
C LEU A 1 48.81 21.97 5.04
N PRO A 2 48.68 20.64 4.94
CA PRO A 2 47.59 20.03 4.17
C PRO A 2 46.29 20.35 4.89
N THR A 3 45.35 20.97 4.21
CA THR A 3 43.98 21.10 4.70
C THR A 3 43.38 19.71 4.78
N PRO A 4 42.98 19.23 5.96
CA PRO A 4 42.28 17.96 6.01
C PRO A 4 40.91 18.14 5.35
N SER A 5 40.67 17.45 4.27
CA SER A 5 39.33 17.27 3.73
C SER A 5 38.55 16.30 4.66
N ILE A 6 38.08 16.82 5.79
CA ILE A 6 37.51 16.00 6.85
C ILE A 6 36.07 15.58 6.53
N PHE A 7 35.45 16.09 5.48
CA PHE A 7 34.10 15.75 5.05
C PHE A 7 34.00 15.71 3.53
N ALA A 8 34.49 14.64 2.91
CA ALA A 8 33.94 14.26 1.62
C ALA A 8 32.61 13.55 1.91
N ALA A 9 31.49 14.19 1.60
CA ALA A 9 30.19 13.52 1.60
C ALA A 9 30.28 12.43 0.54
N ALA A 10 30.37 11.17 0.94
CA ALA A 10 30.24 10.05 0.04
C ALA A 10 28.74 9.90 -0.26
N GLU A 11 28.37 9.99 -1.54
CA GLU A 11 27.01 9.72 -1.97
C GLU A 11 26.71 8.24 -1.71
N PHE A 12 25.66 7.97 -0.91
CA PHE A 12 25.18 6.60 -0.71
C PHE A 12 24.27 6.22 -1.88
N THR A 13 24.86 5.71 -2.94
CA THR A 13 24.20 5.37 -4.21
C THR A 13 22.97 4.48 -4.02
N ALA A 14 23.05 3.47 -3.15
CA ALA A 14 21.95 2.57 -2.86
C ALA A 14 20.72 3.26 -2.24
N GLY A 15 20.90 4.41 -1.60
CA GLY A 15 19.81 5.20 -1.01
C GLY A 15 19.03 6.07 -1.99
N ASN A 16 19.52 6.19 -3.22
CA ASN A 16 18.85 7.03 -4.23
C ASN A 16 17.76 6.25 -4.94
N TRP A 17 16.55 6.78 -4.89
CA TRP A 17 15.38 6.21 -5.55
C TRP A 17 14.40 7.30 -5.98
N ASN A 18 13.56 6.96 -6.95
CA ASN A 18 12.49 7.81 -7.46
C ASN A 18 11.24 6.95 -7.69
N ILE A 19 10.09 7.46 -7.29
CA ILE A 19 8.80 6.86 -7.61
C ILE A 19 7.93 7.90 -8.29
N GLN A 20 7.42 7.55 -9.46
CA GLN A 20 6.41 8.30 -10.19
C GLN A 20 5.11 7.48 -10.21
N GLU A 21 4.00 8.11 -9.87
CA GLU A 21 2.68 7.50 -9.91
C GLU A 21 1.73 8.35 -10.76
N ASP A 22 1.15 7.75 -11.80
CA ASP A 22 0.15 8.34 -12.67
C ASP A 22 -1.20 7.67 -12.41
N ILE A 23 -2.21 8.47 -12.06
CA ILE A 23 -3.54 7.99 -11.68
C ILE A 23 -4.59 8.61 -12.60
N ASN A 24 -5.33 7.74 -13.28
CA ASN A 24 -6.51 8.13 -14.04
C ASN A 24 -7.75 7.50 -13.42
N ALA A 25 -8.80 8.28 -13.22
CA ALA A 25 -10.03 7.78 -12.64
C ALA A 25 -11.26 8.40 -13.30
N VAL A 26 -12.28 7.57 -13.47
CA VAL A 26 -13.63 8.00 -13.88
C VAL A 26 -14.64 7.42 -12.90
N TYR A 27 -15.76 8.10 -12.70
CA TYR A 27 -16.83 7.59 -11.86
C TYR A 27 -18.21 7.97 -12.40
N ALA A 28 -19.19 7.17 -12.05
CA ALA A 28 -20.59 7.46 -12.26
C ALA A 28 -21.38 7.14 -10.99
N GLN A 29 -22.36 7.97 -10.67
CA GLN A 29 -23.23 7.79 -9.51
C GLN A 29 -24.66 8.19 -9.86
N ALA A 30 -25.62 7.42 -9.34
CA ALA A 30 -27.02 7.76 -9.34
C ALA A 30 -27.52 7.95 -7.91
N ASN A 31 -28.38 8.94 -7.70
CA ASN A 31 -29.06 9.21 -6.43
C ASN A 31 -30.57 8.97 -6.62
N PHE A 32 -31.22 8.52 -5.56
CA PHE A 32 -32.66 8.35 -5.53
C PHE A 32 -33.25 8.82 -4.21
N ASP A 33 -34.48 9.34 -4.26
CA ASP A 33 -35.25 9.73 -3.09
C ASP A 33 -36.75 9.53 -3.40
N THR A 34 -37.40 8.69 -2.59
CA THR A 34 -38.84 8.42 -2.66
C THR A 34 -39.60 8.94 -1.45
N GLY A 35 -38.93 9.77 -0.59
CA GLY A 35 -39.44 10.24 0.69
C GLY A 35 -39.11 9.29 1.85
N THR A 36 -39.47 8.03 1.76
CA THR A 36 -39.15 7.02 2.80
C THR A 36 -37.86 6.28 2.55
N LEU A 37 -37.44 6.15 1.29
CA LEU A 37 -36.21 5.48 0.89
C LEU A 37 -35.36 6.43 0.08
N ARG A 38 -34.14 6.69 0.54
CA ARG A 38 -33.17 7.54 -0.16
C ARG A 38 -31.81 6.88 -0.17
N GLY A 39 -31.03 7.20 -1.20
CA GLY A 39 -29.70 6.63 -1.30
C GLY A 39 -28.99 6.99 -2.58
N ASN A 40 -27.86 6.33 -2.75
CA ASN A 40 -27.07 6.42 -3.96
C ASN A 40 -26.39 5.07 -4.23
N PHE A 41 -26.04 4.86 -5.48
CA PHE A 41 -25.15 3.79 -5.90
C PHE A 41 -24.25 4.33 -7.00
N GLY A 42 -23.03 3.86 -7.03
CA GLY A 42 -22.07 4.31 -8.00
C GLY A 42 -20.92 3.34 -8.17
N VAL A 43 -20.09 3.65 -9.14
CA VAL A 43 -18.86 2.92 -9.40
C VAL A 43 -17.76 3.90 -9.81
N ARG A 44 -16.57 3.69 -9.28
CA ARG A 44 -15.36 4.39 -9.70
C ARG A 44 -14.39 3.39 -10.29
N TYR A 45 -13.91 3.66 -11.49
CA TYR A 45 -12.78 2.96 -12.10
C TYR A 45 -11.52 3.78 -11.89
N VAL A 46 -10.44 3.11 -11.47
CA VAL A 46 -9.14 3.74 -11.25
C VAL A 46 -8.08 2.90 -11.95
N ASN A 47 -7.34 3.51 -12.87
CA ASN A 47 -6.10 2.97 -13.42
C ASN A 47 -4.92 3.67 -12.76
N THR A 48 -3.98 2.91 -12.23
CA THR A 48 -2.74 3.40 -11.61
C THR A 48 -1.55 2.83 -12.34
N LYS A 49 -0.60 3.70 -12.73
CA LYS A 49 0.70 3.31 -13.26
C LYS A 49 1.76 3.80 -12.29
N THR A 50 2.71 2.94 -11.96
CA THR A 50 3.80 3.25 -11.04
C THR A 50 5.13 2.88 -11.68
N ASP A 51 6.05 3.83 -11.73
CA ASP A 51 7.44 3.64 -12.12
C ASP A 51 8.29 3.79 -10.87
N SER A 52 8.82 2.67 -10.36
CA SER A 52 9.75 2.66 -9.23
C SER A 52 11.17 2.50 -9.76
N ALA A 53 11.99 3.51 -9.56
CA ALA A 53 13.36 3.55 -10.04
C ALA A 53 14.34 3.68 -8.87
N GLY A 54 15.48 3.02 -8.96
CA GLY A 54 16.52 3.06 -7.94
C GLY A 54 17.72 2.22 -8.33
N TYR A 55 18.79 2.36 -7.56
CA TYR A 55 19.97 1.55 -7.77
C TYR A 55 19.78 0.14 -7.18
N VAL A 56 20.12 -0.86 -8.00
CA VAL A 56 20.12 -2.27 -7.62
C VAL A 56 21.53 -2.81 -7.77
N CYS A 57 22.04 -3.49 -6.77
CA CYS A 57 23.32 -4.13 -6.85
C CYS A 57 23.34 -5.24 -7.90
N ASN A 58 24.34 -5.25 -8.74
CA ASN A 58 24.50 -6.25 -9.81
C ASN A 58 24.71 -7.64 -9.20
N ALA A 59 24.12 -8.66 -9.81
CA ALA A 59 24.20 -10.03 -9.30
C ALA A 59 25.67 -10.48 -9.17
N GLY A 60 26.05 -10.92 -7.95
CA GLY A 60 27.41 -11.38 -7.66
C GLY A 60 28.45 -10.26 -7.47
N ALA A 61 28.07 -8.99 -7.63
CA ALA A 61 28.95 -7.88 -7.35
C ALA A 61 29.08 -7.61 -5.84
N PRO A 62 30.21 -7.05 -5.39
CA PRO A 62 30.43 -6.78 -3.96
C PRO A 62 29.63 -5.59 -3.42
N CYS A 63 28.96 -4.80 -4.27
CA CYS A 63 28.15 -3.62 -3.88
C CYS A 63 28.93 -2.52 -3.14
N ASN A 64 30.24 -2.42 -3.36
CA ASN A 64 31.14 -1.50 -2.67
C ASN A 64 31.68 -0.35 -3.52
N SER A 65 31.40 -0.36 -4.82
CA SER A 65 31.78 0.68 -5.77
C SER A 65 30.58 1.13 -6.60
N ALA A 66 30.62 2.32 -7.17
CA ALA A 66 29.55 2.82 -8.03
C ALA A 66 29.30 1.89 -9.26
N ALA A 67 30.35 1.20 -9.73
CA ALA A 67 30.23 0.26 -10.86
C ALA A 67 29.42 -1.01 -10.55
N ASP A 68 29.23 -1.32 -9.26
CA ASP A 68 28.47 -2.49 -8.83
C ASP A 68 26.95 -2.26 -8.83
N TRP A 69 26.52 -1.03 -9.07
CA TRP A 69 25.13 -0.64 -9.01
C TRP A 69 24.60 -0.23 -10.38
N THR A 70 23.42 -0.69 -10.72
CA THR A 70 22.73 -0.31 -11.95
C THR A 70 21.40 0.35 -11.60
N TRP A 71 21.13 1.50 -12.22
CA TRP A 71 19.83 2.15 -12.11
C TRP A 71 18.78 1.33 -12.85
N GLN A 72 17.78 0.83 -12.13
CA GLN A 72 16.70 0.03 -12.68
C GLN A 72 15.36 0.69 -12.42
N THR A 73 14.46 0.59 -13.39
CA THR A 73 13.08 1.04 -13.26
C THR A 73 12.14 -0.16 -13.38
N THR A 74 11.35 -0.37 -12.36
CA THR A 74 10.26 -1.36 -12.35
C THR A 74 8.95 -0.65 -12.63
N LYS A 75 8.31 -1.01 -13.74
CA LYS A 75 7.04 -0.43 -14.18
C LYS A 75 5.88 -1.36 -13.83
N ARG A 76 4.83 -0.79 -13.26
CA ARG A 76 3.60 -1.50 -12.89
C ARG A 76 2.38 -0.73 -13.36
N SER A 77 1.33 -1.47 -13.70
CA SER A 77 0.00 -0.91 -13.95
C SER A 77 -1.04 -1.85 -13.37
N TYR A 78 -2.07 -1.28 -12.75
CA TYR A 78 -3.20 -2.04 -12.21
C TYR A 78 -4.47 -1.22 -12.25
N ASP A 79 -5.59 -1.95 -12.27
CA ASP A 79 -6.93 -1.39 -12.34
C ASP A 79 -7.76 -1.78 -11.13
N ASN A 80 -8.61 -0.87 -10.68
CA ASN A 80 -9.54 -1.13 -9.60
C ASN A 80 -10.94 -0.62 -9.95
N TRP A 81 -11.92 -1.51 -9.78
CA TRP A 81 -13.33 -1.17 -9.80
C TRP A 81 -13.82 -1.06 -8.37
N LEU A 82 -14.33 0.12 -8.01
CA LEU A 82 -14.73 0.49 -6.66
C LEU A 82 -16.22 0.83 -6.65
N PRO A 83 -17.11 -0.18 -6.64
CA PRO A 83 -18.54 0.04 -6.48
C PRO A 83 -18.86 0.49 -5.06
N SER A 84 -19.92 1.29 -4.91
CA SER A 84 -20.48 1.69 -3.64
C SER A 84 -22.00 1.85 -3.73
N ALA A 85 -22.69 1.54 -2.64
CA ALA A 85 -24.10 1.76 -2.48
C ALA A 85 -24.41 2.18 -1.04
N ASN A 86 -25.30 3.16 -0.88
CA ASN A 86 -25.78 3.62 0.42
C ASN A 86 -27.29 3.77 0.35
N ILE A 87 -27.98 3.25 1.35
CA ILE A 87 -29.44 3.29 1.46
C ILE A 87 -29.80 3.73 2.87
N ALA A 88 -30.70 4.69 2.97
CA ALA A 88 -31.34 5.07 4.22
C ALA A 88 -32.86 4.89 4.05
N TRP A 89 -33.44 4.09 4.93
CA TRP A 89 -34.84 3.80 4.96
C TRP A 89 -35.47 4.35 6.24
N THR A 90 -36.39 5.32 6.09
CA THR A 90 -37.22 5.83 7.16
C THR A 90 -38.36 4.83 7.38
N ALA A 91 -38.11 3.83 8.24
CA ALA A 91 -39.06 2.75 8.47
C ALA A 91 -40.28 3.24 9.28
N GLN A 92 -40.07 4.20 10.19
CA GLN A 92 -41.07 4.95 10.93
C GLN A 92 -40.59 6.39 11.07
N GLN A 93 -41.47 7.30 11.55
CA GLN A 93 -41.17 8.72 11.66
C GLN A 93 -39.93 9.02 12.53
N ASP A 94 -39.65 8.15 13.47
CA ASP A 94 -38.57 8.23 14.46
C ASP A 94 -37.53 7.09 14.32
N LEU A 95 -37.64 6.22 13.30
CA LEU A 95 -36.79 5.06 13.10
C LEU A 95 -36.19 5.04 11.70
N ILE A 96 -34.85 5.16 11.63
CA ILE A 96 -34.10 5.10 10.38
C ILE A 96 -33.18 3.89 10.39
N LEU A 97 -33.24 3.11 9.30
CA LEU A 97 -32.32 2.02 9.03
C LEU A 97 -31.37 2.45 7.91
N ARG A 98 -30.05 2.19 8.07
CA ARG A 98 -29.05 2.48 7.04
C ARG A 98 -28.30 1.24 6.66
N PHE A 99 -28.04 1.12 5.39
CA PHE A 99 -27.23 0.05 4.80
C PHE A 99 -26.20 0.67 3.87
N SER A 100 -24.97 0.22 3.97
CA SER A 100 -23.95 0.58 3.01
C SER A 100 -23.09 -0.61 2.62
N ALA A 101 -22.71 -0.64 1.35
CA ALA A 101 -21.77 -1.59 0.80
C ALA A 101 -20.77 -0.84 -0.08
N ALA A 102 -19.47 -1.10 0.08
CA ALA A 102 -18.45 -0.45 -0.74
C ALA A 102 -17.22 -1.34 -0.88
N LYS A 103 -16.62 -1.32 -2.07
CA LYS A 103 -15.25 -1.75 -2.27
C LYS A 103 -14.35 -0.53 -2.28
N VAL A 104 -13.32 -0.55 -1.44
CA VAL A 104 -12.33 0.53 -1.32
C VAL A 104 -10.93 0.02 -1.57
N MET A 105 -9.99 0.91 -1.85
CA MET A 105 -8.58 0.58 -2.01
C MET A 105 -7.70 1.60 -1.27
N SER A 106 -6.54 1.13 -0.83
CA SER A 106 -5.45 1.97 -0.32
C SER A 106 -4.14 1.53 -0.96
N ARG A 107 -3.34 2.50 -1.41
CA ARG A 107 -2.05 2.22 -2.05
C ARG A 107 -0.97 1.92 -1.02
N PRO A 108 0.08 1.15 -1.40
CA PRO A 108 1.27 0.99 -0.57
C PRO A 108 1.95 2.34 -0.31
N ASN A 109 2.71 2.44 0.77
CA ASN A 109 3.60 3.59 0.97
C ASN A 109 4.70 3.59 -0.09
N TYR A 110 5.12 4.77 -0.53
CA TYR A 110 6.19 4.89 -1.54
C TYR A 110 7.50 4.25 -1.06
N ALA A 111 7.87 4.42 0.20
CA ALA A 111 9.06 3.80 0.78
C ALA A 111 9.06 2.27 0.66
N ASP A 112 7.88 1.64 0.77
CA ASP A 112 7.73 0.19 0.64
C ASP A 112 7.86 -0.29 -0.81
N MET A 113 7.61 0.58 -1.80
CA MET A 113 7.67 0.27 -3.24
C MET A 113 9.02 0.56 -3.89
N THR A 114 10.03 0.97 -3.12
CA THR A 114 11.36 1.32 -3.66
C THR A 114 12.12 0.08 -4.12
N ASN A 115 13.09 0.30 -5.03
CA ASN A 115 14.14 -0.67 -5.32
C ASN A 115 15.28 -0.63 -4.27
N TYR A 116 15.19 0.27 -3.29
CA TYR A 116 16.17 0.41 -2.22
C TYR A 116 16.37 -0.88 -1.45
N PHE A 117 17.64 -1.16 -1.11
CA PHE A 117 18.01 -2.34 -0.37
C PHE A 117 19.31 -2.08 0.39
N TRP A 118 19.46 -2.71 1.54
CA TRP A 118 20.65 -2.64 2.39
C TRP A 118 21.01 -4.01 2.97
N LEU A 119 22.29 -4.21 3.25
CA LEU A 119 22.83 -5.42 3.88
C LEU A 119 23.70 -5.05 5.09
N SER A 120 23.73 -5.94 6.05
CA SER A 120 24.69 -5.94 7.17
C SER A 120 25.50 -7.25 7.14
N ASP A 121 26.75 -7.14 6.71
CA ASP A 121 27.64 -8.28 6.51
C ASP A 121 28.01 -9.00 7.81
N THR A 122 28.01 -8.26 8.92
CA THR A 122 28.41 -8.80 10.23
C THR A 122 27.33 -9.70 10.83
N VAL A 123 26.06 -9.30 10.71
CA VAL A 123 24.94 -10.04 11.31
C VAL A 123 24.12 -10.82 10.27
N LEU A 124 24.52 -10.77 9.01
CA LEU A 124 23.89 -11.47 7.87
C LEU A 124 22.39 -11.16 7.75
N THR A 125 22.06 -9.91 7.92
CA THR A 125 20.68 -9.41 7.76
C THR A 125 20.63 -8.29 6.73
N GLY A 126 19.43 -7.98 6.28
CA GLY A 126 19.19 -6.87 5.36
C GLY A 126 17.73 -6.55 5.23
N GLY A 127 17.45 -5.55 4.43
CA GLY A 127 16.09 -5.16 4.14
C GLY A 127 16.00 -4.31 2.90
N GLY A 128 14.79 -4.14 2.40
CA GLY A 128 14.54 -3.33 1.21
C GLY A 128 13.07 -3.19 0.91
N GLY A 129 12.75 -2.40 -0.11
CA GLY A 129 11.39 -2.28 -0.62
C GLY A 129 11.02 -3.43 -1.55
N ASN A 130 9.78 -3.34 -2.06
CA ASN A 130 9.24 -4.27 -3.04
C ASN A 130 8.41 -3.50 -4.07
N PRO A 131 8.94 -3.21 -5.25
CA PRO A 131 8.22 -2.47 -6.29
C PRO A 131 7.03 -3.24 -6.86
N ASN A 132 6.87 -4.52 -6.49
CA ASN A 132 5.79 -5.39 -6.94
C ASN A 132 4.56 -5.41 -6.03
N LEU A 133 4.50 -4.54 -5.02
CA LEU A 133 3.35 -4.45 -4.13
C LEU A 133 2.08 -4.07 -4.88
N LYS A 134 0.96 -4.70 -4.47
CA LYS A 134 -0.40 -4.37 -4.90
C LYS A 134 -1.07 -3.52 -3.84
N PRO A 135 -2.04 -2.67 -4.21
CA PRO A 135 -2.83 -1.96 -3.22
C PRO A 135 -3.65 -2.93 -2.35
N TYR A 136 -3.91 -2.55 -1.11
CA TYR A 136 -4.96 -3.24 -0.34
C TYR A 136 -6.30 -2.96 -0.99
N THR A 137 -7.19 -3.92 -0.91
CA THR A 137 -8.59 -3.70 -1.21
C THR A 137 -9.44 -4.19 -0.05
N SER A 138 -10.55 -3.52 0.22
CA SER A 138 -11.48 -3.94 1.26
C SER A 138 -12.91 -3.90 0.73
N GLY A 139 -13.62 -5.01 0.88
CA GLY A 139 -15.06 -5.08 0.79
C GLY A 139 -15.67 -4.74 2.15
N ASN A 140 -16.50 -3.71 2.23
CA ASN A 140 -17.10 -3.25 3.46
C ASN A 140 -18.62 -3.38 3.36
N LEU A 141 -19.26 -3.90 4.42
CA LEU A 141 -20.70 -3.93 4.61
C LEU A 141 -21.02 -3.32 5.96
N ASN A 142 -21.95 -2.38 6.01
CA ASN A 142 -22.42 -1.78 7.26
C ASN A 142 -23.94 -1.80 7.27
N ALA A 143 -24.51 -2.02 8.47
CA ALA A 143 -25.92 -1.86 8.76
C ALA A 143 -26.09 -1.15 10.10
N SER A 144 -26.90 -0.11 10.13
CA SER A 144 -27.17 0.62 11.37
C SER A 144 -28.66 0.93 11.53
N VAL A 145 -29.05 1.12 12.80
CA VAL A 145 -30.35 1.57 13.23
C VAL A 145 -30.22 2.81 14.07
N GLU A 146 -31.03 3.81 13.81
CA GLU A 146 -31.13 5.06 14.56
C GLU A 146 -32.58 5.23 15.02
N TRP A 147 -32.78 5.29 16.33
CA TRP A 147 -34.11 5.49 16.93
C TRP A 147 -34.14 6.80 17.70
N TYR A 148 -34.96 7.73 17.24
CA TYR A 148 -35.18 9.07 17.79
C TYR A 148 -36.41 9.07 18.73
N PHE A 149 -36.32 8.30 19.78
CA PHE A 149 -37.48 8.00 20.69
C PHE A 149 -38.04 9.20 21.45
N LYS A 150 -37.36 10.33 21.49
CA LYS A 150 -37.79 11.58 22.12
C LYS A 150 -37.01 12.76 21.51
N GLN A 151 -37.61 13.96 21.59
CA GLN A 151 -36.93 15.18 21.12
C GLN A 151 -35.56 15.34 21.81
N GLY A 152 -34.52 15.47 21.04
CA GLY A 152 -33.13 15.59 21.49
C GLY A 152 -32.50 14.29 22.00
N SER A 153 -33.15 13.13 21.81
CA SER A 153 -32.62 11.81 22.23
C SER A 153 -32.54 10.84 21.07
N ILE A 154 -31.42 10.15 20.97
CA ILE A 154 -31.17 9.11 19.99
C ILE A 154 -30.57 7.87 20.66
N LEU A 155 -30.98 6.71 20.19
CA LEU A 155 -30.30 5.43 20.40
C LEU A 155 -29.88 4.89 19.05
N SER A 156 -28.59 4.54 18.90
CA SER A 156 -28.10 3.95 17.67
C SER A 156 -27.27 2.71 17.92
N ALA A 157 -27.33 1.78 16.98
CA ALA A 157 -26.47 0.59 16.94
C ALA A 157 -26.02 0.36 15.49
N GLU A 158 -24.78 -0.10 15.35
CA GLU A 158 -24.20 -0.42 14.04
C GLU A 158 -23.47 -1.77 14.10
N VAL A 159 -23.58 -2.53 13.03
CA VAL A 159 -22.77 -3.71 12.75
C VAL A 159 -22.04 -3.50 11.45
N PHE A 160 -20.81 -3.96 11.37
CA PHE A 160 -20.01 -3.87 10.16
C PHE A 160 -19.24 -5.16 9.92
N TYR A 161 -18.96 -5.41 8.64
CA TYR A 161 -18.10 -6.49 8.18
C TYR A 161 -17.08 -5.93 7.19
N LYS A 162 -15.82 -6.35 7.30
CA LYS A 162 -14.72 -5.95 6.41
C LYS A 162 -13.93 -7.17 5.99
N ASP A 163 -13.81 -7.34 4.68
CA ASP A 163 -12.93 -8.33 4.05
C ASP A 163 -11.77 -7.60 3.37
N ILE A 164 -10.56 -7.79 3.90
CA ILE A 164 -9.35 -7.10 3.43
C ILE A 164 -8.49 -8.07 2.65
N SER A 165 -8.16 -7.68 1.42
CA SER A 165 -7.28 -8.44 0.53
C SER A 165 -5.98 -7.69 0.25
N ASN A 166 -4.90 -8.42 -0.04
CA ASN A 166 -3.57 -7.89 -0.33
C ASN A 166 -2.96 -7.09 0.83
N TYR A 167 -3.23 -7.47 2.06
CA TYR A 167 -2.65 -6.80 3.22
C TYR A 167 -1.12 -6.83 3.14
N ILE A 168 -0.47 -5.69 3.42
CA ILE A 168 0.99 -5.59 3.33
C ILE A 168 1.61 -5.86 4.70
N LEU A 169 2.44 -6.86 4.75
CA LEU A 169 3.22 -7.28 5.94
C LEU A 169 4.71 -7.30 5.60
N GLN A 170 5.55 -7.24 6.63
CA GLN A 170 6.97 -7.52 6.49
C GLN A 170 7.21 -9.03 6.57
N LYS A 171 7.99 -9.55 5.63
CA LYS A 171 8.43 -10.94 5.59
C LYS A 171 9.93 -11.01 5.53
N THR A 172 10.52 -11.80 6.42
CA THR A 172 11.94 -12.14 6.38
C THR A 172 12.12 -13.48 5.67
N ALA A 173 12.98 -13.51 4.67
CA ALA A 173 13.30 -14.69 3.90
C ALA A 173 14.81 -14.78 3.61
N PRO A 174 15.38 -15.98 3.42
CA PRO A 174 16.76 -16.15 3.03
C PRO A 174 16.98 -15.71 1.57
N GLU A 175 17.93 -14.82 1.37
CA GLU A 175 18.41 -14.37 0.05
C GLU A 175 19.95 -14.42 0.03
N SER A 176 20.57 -14.73 -1.11
CA SER A 176 22.02 -14.87 -1.23
C SER A 176 22.65 -13.67 -1.90
N TYR A 177 23.60 -13.03 -1.22
CA TYR A 177 24.35 -11.88 -1.68
C TYR A 177 25.85 -12.04 -1.40
N PHE A 178 26.68 -11.26 -2.08
CA PHE A 178 28.11 -11.24 -1.83
C PHE A 178 28.37 -10.56 -0.47
N ASN A 179 29.08 -11.25 0.43
CA ASN A 179 29.51 -10.73 1.73
C ASN A 179 30.92 -10.18 1.60
N GLN A 180 31.08 -8.89 1.79
CA GLN A 180 32.39 -8.21 1.65
C GLN A 180 33.37 -8.63 2.73
N SER A 181 32.90 -8.86 3.95
CA SER A 181 33.74 -9.26 5.08
C SER A 181 34.28 -10.67 4.93
N GLN A 182 33.55 -11.54 4.24
CA GLN A 182 33.93 -12.95 4.02
C GLN A 182 34.49 -13.23 2.62
N GLY A 183 34.37 -12.27 1.69
CA GLY A 183 34.84 -12.43 0.29
C GLY A 183 34.11 -13.51 -0.51
N ARG A 184 32.87 -13.87 -0.14
CA ARG A 184 32.08 -14.94 -0.80
C ARG A 184 30.58 -14.64 -0.74
N VAL A 185 29.82 -15.34 -1.60
CA VAL A 185 28.36 -15.30 -1.54
C VAL A 185 27.89 -16.02 -0.27
N THR A 186 27.02 -15.37 0.48
CA THR A 186 26.52 -15.85 1.79
C THR A 186 25.00 -15.58 1.84
N THR A 187 24.28 -16.39 2.59
CA THR A 187 22.84 -16.23 2.79
C THR A 187 22.56 -15.23 3.90
N TYR A 188 21.74 -14.25 3.61
CA TYR A 188 21.23 -13.21 4.52
C TYR A 188 19.76 -13.42 4.83
N GLN A 189 19.33 -13.00 5.99
CA GLN A 189 17.92 -12.88 6.33
C GLN A 189 17.43 -11.48 5.90
N ILE A 190 16.68 -11.41 4.82
CA ILE A 190 16.22 -10.15 4.21
C ILE A 190 14.75 -9.91 4.55
N SER A 191 14.48 -8.73 5.12
CA SER A 191 13.12 -8.27 5.40
C SER A 191 12.59 -7.38 4.28
N ARG A 192 11.45 -7.75 3.70
CA ARG A 192 10.78 -6.99 2.64
C ARG A 192 9.27 -6.93 2.88
N PRO A 193 8.62 -5.82 2.47
CA PRO A 193 7.17 -5.77 2.44
C PRO A 193 6.63 -6.72 1.36
N TYR A 194 5.56 -7.42 1.66
CA TYR A 194 4.88 -8.31 0.71
C TYR A 194 3.36 -8.26 0.93
N ASN A 195 2.60 -8.57 -0.11
CA ASN A 195 1.17 -8.74 0.02
C ASN A 195 0.87 -10.12 0.64
N ALA A 196 0.35 -10.12 1.85
CA ALA A 196 -0.26 -11.28 2.45
C ALA A 196 -1.60 -11.60 1.77
N GLY A 197 -2.18 -12.75 2.11
CA GLY A 197 -3.51 -13.13 1.63
C GLY A 197 -4.63 -12.20 2.07
N SER A 198 -5.78 -12.77 2.42
CA SER A 198 -6.93 -12.04 2.96
C SER A 198 -6.95 -12.06 4.48
N ALA A 199 -7.59 -11.05 5.09
CA ALA A 199 -7.96 -10.99 6.50
C ALA A 199 -9.43 -10.51 6.61
N GLU A 200 -10.19 -11.13 7.52
CA GLU A 200 -11.57 -10.80 7.84
C GLU A 200 -11.68 -10.09 9.19
#